data_e6a6aa933e55fac4ea0a7a3630dd7853
#
_entry.id   e6a6aa933e55fac4ea0a7a3630dd7853
#
_cell.length_a   1.000
_cell.length_b   1.000
_cell.length_c   1.000
_cell.angle_alpha   90.00
_cell.angle_beta   90.00
_cell.angle_gamma   90.00
#
_symmetry.space_group_name_H-M   'P 1'
#
loop_
_entity.id
_entity.type
_entity.pdbx_description
1 polymer ?
#
loop_
_entity_poly.entity_id
_entity_poly.type
_entity_poly.pdbx_seq_one_letter_code
_entity_poly.pdbx_strand_id
1 'polypeptide(L)'
;IFGGRNNIPTQFVDLDTIKKCDPKIDNKRGKESIFLNILLGIYCKSGIQPWVLANGLSADCYIGLDVCRENNMSTAGLIQVIGKDGRVLKSKTISSHQSGEKIQINILKDIIFEAKQAYKNTYNKKLEHIVFHRDGINREDIDLLKEITNSLEIKFDYVEVTKNINRRM
;
A
#
# COMPACT_ATOMS: atom_id res chain seq x y z
N ILE A 1 0.39 8.12 19.86
CA ILE A 1 0.85 6.73 20.08
C ILE A 1 2.38 6.74 20.02
N PHE A 2 3.05 6.21 21.07
CA PHE A 2 4.52 6.31 21.25
C PHE A 2 5.30 5.71 20.07
N GLY A 3 4.92 4.54 19.59
CA GLY A 3 5.61 3.84 18.50
C GLY A 3 5.63 4.63 17.19
N GLY A 4 4.50 5.23 16.80
CA GLY A 4 4.41 6.01 15.57
C GLY A 4 5.27 7.28 15.57
N ARG A 5 5.41 7.94 16.72
CA ARG A 5 6.26 9.14 16.87
C ARG A 5 7.75 8.83 16.78
N ASN A 6 8.16 7.63 17.12
CA ASN A 6 9.57 7.22 17.15
C ASN A 6 9.93 6.27 16.01
N ASN A 7 9.08 6.10 15.00
CA ASN A 7 9.25 5.14 13.90
C ASN A 7 9.53 3.71 14.36
N ILE A 8 8.99 3.34 15.53
CA ILE A 8 9.10 1.98 16.07
C ILE A 8 7.90 1.17 15.58
N PRO A 9 8.11 0.09 14.83
CA PRO A 9 7.02 -0.81 14.43
C PRO A 9 6.29 -1.33 15.67
N THR A 10 4.96 -1.21 15.68
CA THR A 10 4.13 -1.63 16.80
C THR A 10 3.02 -2.55 16.33
N GLN A 11 2.72 -3.59 17.11
CA GLN A 11 1.59 -4.48 16.89
C GLN A 11 0.67 -4.39 18.11
N PHE A 12 -0.56 -3.94 17.86
CA PHE A 12 -1.62 -4.01 18.87
C PHE A 12 -2.27 -5.38 18.80
N VAL A 13 -2.42 -6.02 19.94
CA VAL A 13 -3.15 -7.28 20.08
C VAL A 13 -4.12 -7.10 21.25
N ASP A 14 -5.40 -7.34 20.97
CA ASP A 14 -6.44 -7.28 21.98
C ASP A 14 -6.30 -8.44 22.99
N LEU A 15 -6.63 -8.16 24.26
CA LEU A 15 -6.56 -9.15 25.35
C LEU A 15 -7.41 -10.39 25.09
N ASP A 16 -8.59 -10.21 24.47
CA ASP A 16 -9.45 -11.35 24.12
C ASP A 16 -8.86 -12.21 23.02
N THR A 17 -8.09 -11.62 22.11
CA THR A 17 -7.32 -12.34 21.11
C THR A 17 -6.19 -13.15 21.76
N ILE A 18 -5.49 -12.58 22.76
CA ILE A 18 -4.46 -13.30 23.52
C ILE A 18 -5.06 -14.47 24.29
N LYS A 19 -6.22 -14.27 24.97
CA LYS A 19 -6.92 -15.34 25.68
C LYS A 19 -7.31 -16.49 24.74
N LYS A 20 -7.74 -16.18 23.50
CA LYS A 20 -8.04 -17.21 22.49
C LYS A 20 -6.81 -18.04 22.07
N CYS A 21 -5.61 -17.53 22.28
CA CYS A 21 -4.36 -18.26 22.05
C CYS A 21 -3.92 -19.15 23.23
N ASP A 22 -4.62 -19.11 24.38
CA ASP A 22 -4.28 -19.92 25.57
C ASP A 22 -4.38 -21.43 25.22
N PRO A 23 -3.32 -22.21 25.43
CA PRO A 23 -3.32 -23.65 25.16
C PRO A 23 -4.35 -24.42 25.99
N LYS A 24 -4.81 -23.88 27.14
CA LYS A 24 -5.81 -24.50 28.02
C LYS A 24 -7.23 -24.39 27.50
N ILE A 25 -7.52 -23.52 26.54
CA ILE A 25 -8.86 -23.37 25.97
C ILE A 25 -9.02 -24.33 24.80
N ASP A 26 -10.01 -25.23 24.86
CA ASP A 26 -10.19 -26.35 23.92
C ASP A 26 -10.85 -25.94 22.59
N ASN A 27 -10.33 -24.95 21.89
CA ASN A 27 -10.79 -24.56 20.57
C ASN A 27 -9.65 -24.64 19.53
N LYS A 28 -9.32 -25.84 19.09
CA LYS A 28 -8.12 -26.15 18.29
C LYS A 28 -8.08 -25.46 16.91
N ARG A 29 -9.21 -25.25 16.21
CA ARG A 29 -9.23 -24.80 14.81
C ARG A 29 -8.91 -23.33 14.56
N GLY A 30 -8.98 -22.47 15.57
CA GLY A 30 -8.74 -21.01 15.39
C GLY A 30 -7.40 -20.51 15.93
N LYS A 31 -6.80 -21.22 16.88
CA LYS A 31 -5.61 -20.75 17.63
C LYS A 31 -4.36 -20.63 16.77
N GLU A 32 -4.07 -21.64 15.98
CA GLU A 32 -2.90 -21.66 15.10
C GLU A 32 -2.95 -20.52 14.06
N SER A 33 -4.14 -20.27 13.51
CA SER A 33 -4.36 -19.18 12.56
C SER A 33 -4.19 -17.81 13.22
N ILE A 34 -4.72 -17.61 14.44
CA ILE A 34 -4.58 -16.35 15.18
C ILE A 34 -3.11 -16.10 15.51
N PHE A 35 -2.42 -17.10 16.04
CA PHE A 35 -1.00 -17.00 16.38
C PHE A 35 -0.13 -16.73 15.15
N LEU A 36 -0.39 -17.45 14.06
CA LEU A 36 0.31 -17.22 12.78
C LEU A 36 0.09 -15.81 12.26
N ASN A 37 -1.13 -15.28 12.31
CA ASN A 37 -1.43 -13.92 11.87
C ASN A 37 -0.73 -12.86 12.71
N ILE A 38 -0.62 -13.07 14.02
CA ILE A 38 0.14 -12.18 14.92
C ILE A 38 1.62 -12.21 14.56
N LEU A 39 2.20 -13.41 14.37
CA LEU A 39 3.60 -13.57 13.96
C LEU A 39 3.87 -12.90 12.64
N LEU A 40 3.04 -13.15 11.61
CA LEU A 40 3.17 -12.53 10.30
C LEU A 40 3.10 -10.99 10.40
N GLY A 41 2.20 -10.47 11.22
CA GLY A 41 2.13 -9.03 11.48
C GLY A 41 3.42 -8.46 12.08
N ILE A 42 4.04 -9.17 13.01
CA ILE A 42 5.33 -8.80 13.61
C ILE A 42 6.45 -8.88 12.56
N TYR A 43 6.54 -9.98 11.81
CA TYR A 43 7.53 -10.16 10.74
C TYR A 43 7.46 -9.04 9.69
N CYS A 44 6.28 -8.76 9.16
CA CYS A 44 6.10 -7.69 8.16
C CYS A 44 6.50 -6.32 8.72
N LYS A 45 6.15 -6.03 9.97
CA LYS A 45 6.49 -4.75 10.62
C LYS A 45 7.96 -4.62 10.96
N SER A 46 8.69 -5.72 11.13
CA SER A 46 10.14 -5.72 11.30
C SER A 46 10.91 -5.56 9.97
N GLY A 47 10.19 -5.36 8.85
CA GLY A 47 10.80 -5.18 7.53
C GLY A 47 11.10 -6.48 6.79
N ILE A 48 10.72 -7.63 7.35
CA ILE A 48 10.89 -8.92 6.69
C ILE A 48 9.77 -9.12 5.68
N GLN A 49 10.14 -9.57 4.48
CA GLN A 49 9.20 -9.99 3.44
C GLN A 49 8.98 -11.50 3.56
N PRO A 50 7.84 -11.97 4.09
CA PRO A 50 7.64 -13.40 4.36
C PRO A 50 7.50 -14.25 3.09
N TRP A 51 6.98 -13.67 2.01
CA TRP A 51 6.86 -14.30 0.69
C TRP A 51 6.81 -13.26 -0.42
N VAL A 52 7.07 -13.71 -1.63
CA VAL A 52 6.92 -12.96 -2.87
C VAL A 52 6.20 -13.81 -3.90
N LEU A 53 5.64 -13.18 -4.94
CA LEU A 53 4.99 -13.87 -6.03
C LEU A 53 6.03 -14.60 -6.91
N ALA A 54 5.84 -15.88 -7.12
CA ALA A 54 6.76 -16.70 -7.91
C ALA A 54 6.86 -16.27 -9.38
N ASN A 55 5.71 -15.97 -10.01
CA ASN A 55 5.64 -15.60 -11.43
C ASN A 55 5.65 -14.10 -11.67
N GLY A 56 5.54 -13.31 -10.62
CA GLY A 56 5.44 -11.85 -10.73
C GLY A 56 4.11 -11.36 -11.33
N LEU A 57 3.95 -10.05 -11.35
CA LEU A 57 2.81 -9.35 -11.95
C LEU A 57 3.16 -8.89 -13.37
N SER A 58 2.14 -8.51 -14.17
CA SER A 58 2.30 -8.12 -15.57
C SER A 58 3.03 -6.79 -15.77
N ALA A 59 2.93 -5.85 -14.82
CA ALA A 59 3.68 -4.61 -14.82
C ALA A 59 4.86 -4.67 -13.85
N ASP A 60 5.80 -3.76 -14.03
CA ASP A 60 6.98 -3.69 -13.18
C ASP A 60 6.66 -3.15 -11.79
N CYS A 61 5.75 -2.18 -11.73
CA CYS A 61 5.42 -1.48 -10.50
C CYS A 61 3.94 -1.11 -10.44
N TYR A 62 3.38 -1.21 -9.24
CA TYR A 62 2.01 -0.83 -8.92
C TYR A 62 2.01 0.24 -7.86
N ILE A 63 1.30 1.34 -8.10
CA ILE A 63 1.18 2.45 -7.15
C ILE A 63 -0.27 2.50 -6.66
N GLY A 64 -0.50 2.05 -5.43
CA GLY A 64 -1.80 2.13 -4.78
C GLY A 64 -2.02 3.49 -4.14
N LEU A 65 -3.15 4.13 -4.46
CA LEU A 65 -3.58 5.41 -3.92
C LEU A 65 -4.85 5.20 -3.10
N ASP A 66 -4.75 5.38 -1.80
CA ASP A 66 -5.89 5.37 -0.90
C ASP A 66 -5.97 6.72 -0.18
N VAL A 67 -7.14 7.36 -0.23
CA VAL A 67 -7.35 8.68 0.37
C VAL A 67 -8.64 8.63 1.19
N CYS A 68 -8.54 8.95 2.46
CA CYS A 68 -9.70 9.09 3.31
C CYS A 68 -9.88 10.55 3.80
N ARG A 69 -11.13 10.92 4.03
CA ARG A 69 -11.47 12.20 4.65
C ARG A 69 -11.48 12.05 6.16
N GLU A 70 -10.77 12.93 6.82
CA GLU A 70 -10.88 13.14 8.25
C GLU A 70 -11.49 14.52 8.48
N ASN A 71 -12.72 14.56 9.04
CA ASN A 71 -13.41 15.79 9.47
C ASN A 71 -13.40 16.97 8.48
N ASN A 72 -14.06 16.86 7.34
CA ASN A 72 -14.31 17.92 6.35
C ASN A 72 -13.13 18.81 5.91
N MET A 73 -11.97 18.75 6.55
CA MET A 73 -10.86 19.68 6.34
C MET A 73 -9.48 19.03 6.16
N SER A 74 -9.30 17.75 6.39
CA SER A 74 -7.99 17.09 6.20
C SER A 74 -8.13 15.86 5.35
N THR A 75 -7.30 15.75 4.35
CA THR A 75 -7.15 14.53 3.55
C THR A 75 -5.95 13.78 4.08
N ALA A 76 -6.18 12.65 4.72
CA ALA A 76 -5.13 11.67 5.00
C ALA A 76 -5.11 10.64 3.88
N GLY A 77 -3.95 10.25 3.43
CA GLY A 77 -3.81 9.26 2.37
C GLY A 77 -2.60 8.38 2.59
N LEU A 78 -2.64 7.21 1.98
CA LEU A 78 -1.53 6.28 1.89
C LEU A 78 -1.21 6.03 0.43
N ILE A 79 0.05 6.20 0.07
CA ILE A 79 0.58 5.76 -1.22
C ILE A 79 1.50 4.59 -0.95
N GLN A 80 1.26 3.48 -1.66
CA GLN A 80 2.15 2.32 -1.63
C GLN A 80 2.67 2.01 -3.02
N VAL A 81 3.97 1.81 -3.10
CA VAL A 81 4.66 1.37 -4.31
C VAL A 81 5.00 -0.11 -4.13
N ILE A 82 4.44 -0.94 -4.99
CA ILE A 82 4.59 -2.40 -4.95
C ILE A 82 5.31 -2.84 -6.22
N GLY A 83 6.36 -3.63 -6.07
CA GLY A 83 7.10 -4.21 -7.20
C GLY A 83 6.38 -5.40 -7.82
N LYS A 84 6.87 -5.84 -8.98
CA LYS A 84 6.29 -6.95 -9.75
C LYS A 84 6.17 -8.27 -9.00
N ASP A 85 6.97 -8.49 -7.99
CA ASP A 85 6.93 -9.69 -7.14
C ASP A 85 6.06 -9.53 -5.88
N GLY A 86 5.32 -8.42 -5.79
CA GLY A 86 4.39 -8.12 -4.70
C GLY A 86 5.04 -7.50 -3.46
N ARG A 87 6.36 -7.30 -3.45
CA ARG A 87 7.00 -6.64 -2.30
C ARG A 87 6.75 -5.14 -2.29
N VAL A 88 6.60 -4.59 -1.10
CA VAL A 88 6.48 -3.15 -0.91
C VAL A 88 7.86 -2.49 -1.07
N LEU A 89 8.00 -1.66 -2.10
CA LEU A 89 9.24 -0.92 -2.37
C LEU A 89 9.28 0.40 -1.60
N LYS A 90 8.12 1.05 -1.46
CA LYS A 90 7.99 2.34 -0.78
C LYS A 90 6.59 2.50 -0.21
N SER A 91 6.47 3.18 0.93
CA SER A 91 5.20 3.67 1.48
C SER A 91 5.35 5.12 1.89
N LYS A 92 4.33 5.93 1.61
CA LYS A 92 4.29 7.35 1.96
C LYS A 92 2.90 7.70 2.48
N THR A 93 2.83 8.25 3.67
CA THR A 93 1.60 8.85 4.19
C THR A 93 1.50 10.28 3.71
N ILE A 94 0.29 10.68 3.31
CA ILE A 94 -0.02 12.04 2.91
C ILE A 94 -0.94 12.61 3.97
N SER A 95 -0.56 13.75 4.53
CA SER A 95 -1.45 14.60 5.30
C SER A 95 -1.53 15.94 4.59
N SER A 96 -2.65 16.29 4.04
CA SER A 96 -2.84 17.62 3.45
C SER A 96 -4.10 18.25 4.02
N HIS A 97 -4.01 19.53 4.36
CA HIS A 97 -5.15 20.35 4.75
C HIS A 97 -5.96 20.85 3.54
N GLN A 98 -6.10 20.04 2.50
CA GLN A 98 -6.80 20.40 1.29
C GLN A 98 -8.28 19.98 1.36
N SER A 99 -9.13 20.84 0.84
CA SER A 99 -10.54 20.51 0.58
C SER A 99 -10.62 19.58 -0.65
N GLY A 100 -10.84 18.29 -0.42
CA GLY A 100 -11.08 17.34 -1.50
C GLY A 100 -10.21 16.07 -1.40
N GLU A 101 -10.56 15.09 -2.23
CA GLU A 101 -9.87 13.78 -2.31
C GLU A 101 -8.79 13.75 -3.40
N LYS A 102 -8.54 14.88 -4.07
CA LYS A 102 -7.53 14.98 -5.13
C LYS A 102 -6.13 15.06 -4.54
N ILE A 103 -5.24 14.18 -4.97
CA ILE A 103 -3.82 14.24 -4.59
C ILE A 103 -3.12 15.29 -5.46
N GLN A 104 -2.27 16.10 -4.83
CA GLN A 104 -1.50 17.12 -5.56
C GLN A 104 -0.58 16.45 -6.59
N ILE A 105 -0.53 17.04 -7.78
CA ILE A 105 0.31 16.51 -8.87
C ILE A 105 1.79 16.43 -8.50
N ASN A 106 2.30 17.36 -7.69
CA ASN A 106 3.68 17.33 -7.24
C ASN A 106 3.97 16.10 -6.38
N ILE A 107 3.02 15.68 -5.51
CA ILE A 107 3.15 14.46 -4.71
C ILE A 107 3.16 13.23 -5.62
N LEU A 108 2.32 13.20 -6.66
CA LEU A 108 2.28 12.11 -7.63
C LEU A 108 3.56 12.06 -8.48
N LYS A 109 4.11 13.21 -8.87
CA LYS A 109 5.43 13.30 -9.50
C LYS A 109 6.52 12.70 -8.63
N ASP A 110 6.60 13.16 -7.38
CA ASP A 110 7.61 12.69 -6.43
C ASP A 110 7.54 11.18 -6.27
N ILE A 111 6.32 10.62 -6.13
CA ILE A 111 6.17 9.17 -5.94
C ILE A 111 6.57 8.36 -7.18
N ILE A 112 6.35 8.89 -8.41
CA ILE A 112 6.83 8.25 -9.64
C ILE A 112 8.37 8.20 -9.66
N PHE A 113 9.04 9.31 -9.30
CA PHE A 113 10.50 9.34 -9.20
C PHE A 113 11.02 8.41 -8.10
N GLU A 114 10.40 8.43 -6.92
CA GLU A 114 10.73 7.53 -5.82
C GLU A 114 10.51 6.06 -6.21
N ALA A 115 9.44 5.74 -6.93
CA ALA A 115 9.16 4.40 -7.45
C ALA A 115 10.24 3.95 -8.44
N LYS A 116 10.63 4.82 -9.39
CA LYS A 116 11.71 4.54 -10.36
C LYS A 116 13.02 4.22 -9.67
N GLN A 117 13.38 5.00 -8.65
CA GLN A 117 14.61 4.81 -7.88
C GLN A 117 14.54 3.53 -7.02
N ALA A 118 13.43 3.30 -6.33
CA ALA A 118 13.24 2.12 -5.50
C ALA A 118 13.27 0.83 -6.33
N TYR A 119 12.62 0.83 -7.50
CA TYR A 119 12.62 -0.28 -8.43
C TYR A 119 14.04 -0.60 -8.94
N LYS A 120 14.77 0.44 -9.37
CA LYS A 120 16.17 0.29 -9.82
C LYS A 120 17.06 -0.28 -8.72
N ASN A 121 16.93 0.24 -7.50
CA ASN A 121 17.73 -0.23 -6.35
C ASN A 121 17.42 -1.68 -5.97
N THR A 122 16.15 -2.10 -6.10
CA THR A 122 15.72 -3.44 -5.70
C THR A 122 16.02 -4.50 -6.75
N TYR A 123 15.77 -4.19 -8.03
CA TYR A 123 15.84 -5.17 -9.11
C TYR A 123 17.03 -4.98 -10.05
N ASN A 124 17.78 -3.88 -9.89
CA ASN A 124 18.87 -3.47 -10.79
C ASN A 124 18.44 -3.39 -12.26
N LYS A 125 17.20 -2.93 -12.50
CA LYS A 125 16.55 -2.80 -13.81
C LYS A 125 15.93 -1.43 -13.99
N LYS A 126 15.75 -1.01 -15.27
CA LYS A 126 14.95 0.17 -15.61
C LYS A 126 13.48 -0.15 -15.35
N LEU A 127 12.75 0.82 -14.80
CA LEU A 127 11.31 0.75 -14.65
C LEU A 127 10.67 1.14 -15.99
N GLU A 128 9.90 0.24 -16.60
CA GLU A 128 9.33 0.43 -17.93
C GLU A 128 7.81 0.54 -17.91
N HIS A 129 7.14 -0.04 -16.89
CA HIS A 129 5.69 -0.06 -16.82
C HIS A 129 5.18 0.18 -15.39
N ILE A 130 4.36 1.21 -15.21
CA ILE A 130 3.66 1.54 -13.95
C ILE A 130 2.15 1.41 -14.12
N VAL A 131 1.50 0.81 -13.13
CA VAL A 131 0.03 0.80 -13.01
C VAL A 131 -0.37 1.55 -11.75
N PHE A 132 -1.20 2.57 -11.89
CA PHE A 132 -1.83 3.26 -10.77
C PHE A 132 -3.16 2.59 -10.42
N HIS A 133 -3.33 2.23 -9.15
CA HIS A 133 -4.59 1.77 -8.58
C HIS A 133 -5.16 2.85 -7.67
N ARG A 134 -6.30 3.39 -8.01
CA ARG A 134 -7.05 4.34 -7.19
C ARG A 134 -8.21 3.64 -6.49
N ASP A 135 -8.27 3.71 -5.16
CA ASP A 135 -9.46 3.31 -4.43
C ASP A 135 -10.55 4.39 -4.58
N GLY A 136 -11.66 4.00 -5.22
CA GLY A 136 -12.77 4.89 -5.54
C GLY A 136 -12.67 5.57 -6.90
N ILE A 137 -13.44 6.65 -7.08
CA ILE A 137 -13.54 7.39 -8.34
C ILE A 137 -12.28 8.23 -8.56
N ASN A 138 -11.80 8.27 -9.80
CA ASN A 138 -10.69 9.13 -10.18
C ASN A 138 -10.97 10.61 -9.91
N ARG A 139 -9.99 11.26 -9.31
CA ARG A 139 -9.97 12.72 -9.04
C ARG A 139 -8.69 13.37 -9.58
N GLU A 140 -7.72 12.56 -9.98
CA GLU A 140 -6.41 12.98 -10.47
C GLU A 140 -6.47 13.40 -11.94
N ASP A 141 -5.50 14.18 -12.38
CA ASP A 141 -5.31 14.57 -13.77
C ASP A 141 -4.53 13.47 -14.50
N ILE A 142 -5.26 12.56 -15.15
CA ILE A 142 -4.68 11.40 -15.83
C ILE A 142 -3.83 11.84 -17.04
N ASP A 143 -4.22 12.88 -17.76
CA ASP A 143 -3.47 13.30 -18.92
C ASP A 143 -2.12 13.88 -18.53
N LEU A 144 -2.09 14.66 -17.47
CA LEU A 144 -0.83 15.16 -16.91
C LEU A 144 0.06 14.03 -16.33
N LEU A 145 -0.54 12.99 -15.72
CA LEU A 145 0.21 11.80 -15.30
C LEU A 145 0.81 11.05 -16.49
N LYS A 146 0.08 10.94 -17.60
CA LYS A 146 0.60 10.36 -18.85
C LYS A 146 1.76 11.18 -19.41
N GLU A 147 1.65 12.51 -19.43
CA GLU A 147 2.75 13.37 -19.87
C GLU A 147 4.01 13.15 -19.05
N ILE A 148 3.87 13.11 -17.71
CA ILE A 148 4.99 12.87 -16.80
C ILE A 148 5.63 11.50 -17.06
N THR A 149 4.84 10.44 -17.14
CA THR A 149 5.35 9.08 -17.35
C THR A 149 5.97 8.92 -18.73
N ASN A 150 5.38 9.51 -19.79
CA ASN A 150 5.93 9.54 -21.14
C ASN A 150 7.28 10.27 -21.18
N SER A 151 7.44 11.39 -20.48
CA SER A 151 8.73 12.11 -20.38
C SER A 151 9.83 11.27 -19.74
N LEU A 152 9.47 10.27 -18.93
CA LEU A 152 10.37 9.33 -18.28
C LEU A 152 10.54 8.01 -19.06
N GLU A 153 9.90 7.89 -20.22
CA GLU A 153 9.84 6.66 -21.03
C GLU A 153 9.24 5.47 -20.26
N ILE A 154 8.18 5.73 -19.48
CA ILE A 154 7.49 4.73 -18.68
C ILE A 154 6.08 4.55 -19.24
N LYS A 155 5.70 3.31 -19.59
CA LYS A 155 4.32 2.97 -19.90
C LYS A 155 3.43 3.16 -18.67
N PHE A 156 2.24 3.72 -18.88
CA PHE A 156 1.33 4.08 -17.79
C PHE A 156 -0.07 3.50 -18.01
N ASP A 157 -0.58 2.80 -17.04
CA ASP A 157 -1.98 2.38 -16.96
C ASP A 157 -2.61 2.91 -15.66
N TYR A 158 -3.90 3.23 -15.71
CA TYR A 158 -4.66 3.71 -14.55
C TYR A 158 -5.90 2.85 -14.34
N VAL A 159 -6.12 2.40 -13.10
CA VAL A 159 -7.22 1.51 -12.72
C VAL A 159 -7.97 2.11 -11.53
N GLU A 160 -9.28 2.29 -11.71
CA GLU A 160 -10.20 2.62 -10.63
C GLU A 160 -10.74 1.35 -9.98
N VAL A 161 -10.63 1.27 -8.67
CA VAL A 161 -11.18 0.16 -7.89
C VAL A 161 -12.42 0.64 -7.15
N THR A 162 -13.59 0.32 -7.68
CA THR A 162 -14.86 0.70 -7.04
C THR A 162 -15.36 -0.41 -6.13
N LYS A 163 -15.70 -0.06 -4.88
CA LYS A 163 -16.20 -1.00 -3.88
C LYS A 163 -17.71 -1.31 -3.99
N ASN A 164 -18.38 -0.88 -5.05
CA ASN A 164 -19.80 -1.17 -5.28
C ASN A 164 -20.01 -2.64 -5.67
N ILE A 165 -19.88 -3.54 -4.72
CA ILE A 165 -20.17 -4.94 -4.97
C ILE A 165 -21.47 -5.31 -4.25
N ASN A 166 -22.58 -5.22 -4.97
CA ASN A 166 -23.81 -5.96 -4.68
C ASN A 166 -23.68 -7.45 -5.08
N ARG A 167 -22.51 -8.06 -4.91
CA ARG A 167 -22.29 -9.48 -5.10
C ARG A 167 -21.82 -10.09 -3.79
N ARG A 168 -22.75 -10.29 -2.87
CA ARG A 168 -22.64 -11.37 -1.91
C ARG A 168 -23.11 -12.63 -2.64
N MET A 169 -22.20 -13.47 -3.07
CA MET A 169 -22.48 -14.87 -3.33
C MET A 169 -22.43 -15.63 -2.01
#